data_7a9a49288dbe19ef7913d275eb6e9b6f
#
_entry.id   7a9a49288dbe19ef7913d275eb6e9b6f
#
_cell.length_a   1.000
_cell.length_b   1.000
_cell.length_c   1.000
_cell.angle_alpha   90.00
_cell.angle_beta   90.00
_cell.angle_gamma   90.00
#
_symmetry.space_group_name_H-M   'P 1'
#
loop_
_entity.id
_entity.type
_entity.pdbx_description
1 polymer ?
#
loop_
_entity_poly.entity_id
_entity_poly.type
_entity_poly.pdbx_seq_one_letter_code
_entity_poly.pdbx_strand_id
1 'polypeptide(L)'
;DEIGIGNSHEGIIVLPADAVPGTPAKDYFNIKSEYVLEVDITPNRADACSHYGVARDLYAYLIQNGKQATLKRPSVEAFKVDNHDMDIAIEVENTEACPRYAGVSIKGVTVKESPEWLQNKLRLIGVRPINNIVDITNYILHAYGQPLHCFDADKIKGGKIVVKTVAEGTTFVTLDEVERKLSDKDLMICNTEEPMCIA
;
A
#
# COMPACT_ATOMS: atom_id res chain seq x y z
N ASP A 1 -11.90 -9.24 18.91
CA ASP A 1 -10.59 -8.67 18.64
C ASP A 1 -9.47 -9.71 18.69
N GLU A 2 -9.29 -10.44 19.83
CA GLU A 2 -8.14 -11.34 20.04
C GLU A 2 -7.94 -12.40 18.95
N ILE A 3 -9.02 -12.82 18.31
CA ILE A 3 -9.00 -13.79 17.21
C ILE A 3 -9.20 -13.15 15.83
N GLY A 4 -9.19 -11.81 15.76
CA GLY A 4 -9.33 -11.05 14.51
C GLY A 4 -10.69 -11.13 13.85
N ILE A 5 -11.75 -11.47 14.59
CA ILE A 5 -13.11 -11.63 14.06
C ILE A 5 -13.98 -10.48 14.56
N GLY A 6 -14.39 -9.62 13.61
CA GLY A 6 -15.27 -8.49 13.88
C GLY A 6 -14.62 -7.33 14.66
N ASN A 7 -15.40 -6.26 14.80
CA ASN A 7 -15.00 -5.02 15.47
C ASN A 7 -15.88 -4.69 16.67
N SER A 8 -16.80 -5.59 17.06
CA SER A 8 -17.68 -5.37 18.21
C SER A 8 -17.05 -5.89 19.48
N HIS A 9 -17.11 -5.07 20.53
CA HIS A 9 -16.70 -5.40 21.90
C HIS A 9 -17.90 -5.66 22.81
N GLU A 10 -19.10 -5.80 22.24
CA GLU A 10 -20.34 -5.93 22.98
C GLU A 10 -20.62 -7.39 23.38
N GLY A 11 -19.87 -7.90 24.34
CA GLY A 11 -20.18 -9.18 24.96
C GLY A 11 -19.65 -10.43 24.26
N ILE A 12 -20.35 -11.55 24.41
CA ILE A 12 -19.95 -12.85 23.89
C ILE A 12 -20.49 -13.02 22.47
N ILE A 13 -19.68 -13.60 21.58
CA ILE A 13 -20.10 -13.93 20.22
C ILE A 13 -21.20 -15.03 20.31
N VAL A 14 -22.38 -14.70 19.81
CA VAL A 14 -23.47 -15.66 19.67
C VAL A 14 -23.42 -16.24 18.27
N LEU A 15 -23.12 -17.51 18.17
CA LEU A 15 -23.08 -18.22 16.89
C LEU A 15 -24.50 -18.53 16.39
N PRO A 16 -24.73 -18.66 15.08
CA PRO A 16 -25.97 -19.11 14.50
C PRO A 16 -26.40 -20.50 15.04
N ALA A 17 -27.69 -20.78 15.01
CA ALA A 17 -28.24 -22.02 15.54
C ALA A 17 -27.79 -23.31 14.81
N ASP A 18 -27.27 -23.18 13.61
CA ASP A 18 -26.69 -24.24 12.79
C ASP A 18 -25.22 -24.54 13.10
N ALA A 19 -24.61 -23.77 13.98
CA ALA A 19 -23.23 -24.02 14.42
C ALA A 19 -23.15 -25.35 15.18
N VAL A 20 -22.29 -26.26 14.70
CA VAL A 20 -22.11 -27.58 15.31
C VAL A 20 -21.28 -27.47 16.58
N PRO A 21 -21.83 -27.81 17.76
CA PRO A 21 -21.08 -27.80 19.02
C PRO A 21 -19.84 -28.70 18.96
N GLY A 22 -18.71 -28.18 19.45
CA GLY A 22 -17.43 -28.89 19.41
C GLY A 22 -16.59 -28.67 18.17
N THR A 23 -17.09 -27.93 17.17
CA THR A 23 -16.28 -27.51 16.05
C THR A 23 -15.18 -26.55 16.55
N PRO A 24 -13.89 -26.80 16.24
CA PRO A 24 -12.82 -25.87 16.61
C PRO A 24 -13.09 -24.48 16.04
N ALA A 25 -12.90 -23.42 16.82
CA ALA A 25 -13.13 -22.04 16.39
C ALA A 25 -12.33 -21.69 15.11
N LYS A 26 -11.11 -22.20 15.00
CA LYS A 26 -10.28 -22.05 13.80
C LYS A 26 -10.99 -22.54 12.53
N ASP A 27 -11.64 -23.70 12.62
CA ASP A 27 -12.30 -24.33 11.46
C ASP A 27 -13.64 -23.63 11.16
N TYR A 28 -14.39 -23.31 12.21
CA TYR A 28 -15.66 -22.60 12.09
C TYR A 28 -15.50 -21.23 11.41
N PHE A 29 -14.49 -20.46 11.82
CA PHE A 29 -14.20 -19.13 11.29
C PHE A 29 -13.22 -19.14 10.09
N ASN A 30 -12.85 -20.33 9.61
CA ASN A 30 -11.87 -20.48 8.50
C ASN A 30 -10.56 -19.71 8.73
N ILE A 31 -10.06 -19.69 9.96
CA ILE A 31 -8.85 -18.96 10.33
C ILE A 31 -7.64 -19.70 9.79
N LYS A 32 -6.93 -19.08 8.88
CA LYS A 32 -5.65 -19.61 8.37
C LYS A 32 -4.53 -19.16 9.29
N SER A 33 -3.76 -20.12 9.79
CA SER A 33 -2.55 -19.82 10.55
C SER A 33 -1.45 -19.36 9.58
N GLU A 34 -0.83 -18.23 9.89
CA GLU A 34 0.32 -17.72 9.16
C GLU A 34 1.44 -17.37 10.14
N TYR A 35 2.67 -17.27 9.64
CA TYR A 35 3.81 -16.84 10.43
C TYR A 35 4.07 -15.36 10.16
N VAL A 36 4.20 -14.59 11.22
CA VAL A 36 4.63 -13.19 11.18
C VAL A 36 6.01 -13.13 11.82
N LEU A 37 6.95 -12.58 11.09
CA LEU A 37 8.31 -12.33 11.57
C LEU A 37 8.47 -10.83 11.82
N GLU A 38 8.81 -10.46 13.03
CA GLU A 38 9.23 -9.12 13.36
C GLU A 38 10.73 -9.01 13.10
N VAL A 39 11.11 -8.10 12.21
CA VAL A 39 12.51 -7.92 11.79
C VAL A 39 12.92 -6.49 12.06
N ASP A 40 13.96 -6.32 12.87
CA ASP A 40 14.55 -5.01 13.11
C ASP A 40 15.51 -4.64 11.97
N ILE A 41 15.17 -3.59 11.26
CA ILE A 41 15.95 -3.06 10.13
C ILE A 41 16.64 -1.77 10.55
N THR A 42 17.96 -1.75 10.42
CA THR A 42 18.74 -0.54 10.72
C THR A 42 18.45 0.59 9.73
N PRO A 43 18.51 1.89 10.13
CA PRO A 43 18.10 3.02 9.27
C PRO A 43 18.85 3.14 7.95
N ASN A 44 20.07 2.59 7.85
CA ASN A 44 20.88 2.60 6.64
C ASN A 44 20.49 1.52 5.61
N ARG A 45 19.47 0.70 5.92
CA ARG A 45 19.04 -0.45 5.10
C ARG A 45 17.63 -0.23 4.54
N ALA A 46 17.39 0.95 3.98
CA ALA A 46 16.11 1.26 3.30
C ALA A 46 15.73 0.25 2.21
N ASP A 47 16.74 -0.38 1.59
CA ASP A 47 16.57 -1.46 0.60
C ASP A 47 15.95 -2.75 1.19
N ALA A 48 16.03 -2.94 2.49
CA ALA A 48 15.48 -4.10 3.20
C ALA A 48 14.11 -3.82 3.84
N CYS A 49 13.60 -2.57 3.79
CA CYS A 49 12.32 -2.19 4.38
C CYS A 49 11.10 -2.69 3.58
N SER A 50 11.09 -3.97 3.21
CA SER A 50 9.97 -4.63 2.55
C SER A 50 10.12 -6.15 2.66
N HIS A 51 9.02 -6.86 2.41
CA HIS A 51 9.06 -8.33 2.36
C HIS A 51 10.12 -8.84 1.36
N TYR A 52 10.14 -8.24 0.16
CA TYR A 52 11.12 -8.60 -0.87
C TYR A 52 12.55 -8.21 -0.47
N GLY A 53 12.73 -7.09 0.22
CA GLY A 53 14.03 -6.64 0.72
C GLY A 53 14.62 -7.61 1.73
N VAL A 54 13.84 -8.04 2.72
CA VAL A 54 14.23 -9.07 3.69
C VAL A 54 14.50 -10.40 2.99
N ALA A 55 13.67 -10.78 2.02
CA ALA A 55 13.88 -12.01 1.26
C ALA A 55 15.21 -12.03 0.48
N ARG A 56 15.66 -10.87 -0.04
CA ARG A 56 16.97 -10.73 -0.69
C ARG A 56 18.13 -10.99 0.28
N ASP A 57 18.05 -10.43 1.48
CA ASP A 57 19.08 -10.63 2.50
C ASP A 57 19.14 -12.09 2.95
N LEU A 58 17.97 -12.69 3.20
CA LEU A 58 17.88 -14.11 3.54
C LEU A 58 18.40 -14.99 2.40
N TYR A 59 18.10 -14.69 1.16
CA TYR A 59 18.61 -15.39 -0.01
C TYR A 59 20.14 -15.32 -0.05
N ALA A 60 20.73 -14.13 0.10
CA ALA A 60 22.17 -13.95 0.10
C ALA A 60 22.84 -14.77 1.23
N TYR A 61 22.28 -14.73 2.44
CA TYR A 61 22.75 -15.52 3.57
C TYR A 61 22.72 -17.03 3.28
N LEU A 62 21.60 -17.54 2.75
CA LEU A 62 21.45 -18.96 2.46
C LEU A 62 22.47 -19.44 1.42
N ILE A 63 22.65 -18.70 0.33
CA ILE A 63 23.61 -19.04 -0.73
C ILE A 63 25.05 -19.04 -0.19
N GLN A 64 25.43 -18.02 0.60
CA GLN A 64 26.76 -17.94 1.22
C GLN A 64 27.06 -19.12 2.18
N ASN A 65 26.03 -19.68 2.79
CA ASN A 65 26.14 -20.83 3.68
C ASN A 65 25.89 -22.17 2.97
N GLY A 66 26.01 -22.22 1.65
CA GLY A 66 25.89 -23.45 0.85
C GLY A 66 24.48 -24.06 0.84
N LYS A 67 23.46 -23.29 1.18
CA LYS A 67 22.05 -23.73 1.11
C LYS A 67 21.48 -23.44 -0.27
N GLN A 68 20.58 -24.30 -0.71
CA GLN A 68 19.79 -24.02 -1.93
C GLN A 68 18.64 -23.08 -1.58
N ALA A 69 18.50 -22.01 -2.35
CA ALA A 69 17.41 -21.06 -2.24
C ALA A 69 17.05 -20.49 -3.61
N THR A 70 15.84 -20.01 -3.75
CA THR A 70 15.36 -19.33 -4.96
C THR A 70 14.65 -18.05 -4.56
N LEU A 71 15.13 -16.91 -5.06
CA LEU A 71 14.46 -15.64 -4.93
C LEU A 71 13.56 -15.42 -6.16
N LYS A 72 12.26 -15.25 -5.93
CA LYS A 72 11.28 -15.02 -7.01
C LYS A 72 10.81 -13.59 -6.95
N ARG A 73 10.80 -12.94 -8.12
CA ARG A 73 10.14 -11.66 -8.32
C ARG A 73 8.98 -11.88 -9.30
N PRO A 74 7.80 -11.28 -9.07
CA PRO A 74 6.72 -11.35 -10.05
C PRO A 74 7.18 -10.85 -11.42
N SER A 75 6.79 -11.54 -12.48
CA SER A 75 7.03 -11.07 -13.84
C SER A 75 6.17 -9.83 -14.12
N VAL A 76 6.74 -8.89 -14.83
CA VAL A 76 6.05 -7.70 -15.34
C VAL A 76 5.83 -7.77 -16.86
N GLU A 77 6.16 -8.88 -17.48
CA GLU A 77 6.08 -9.07 -18.94
C GLU A 77 4.65 -9.00 -19.48
N ALA A 78 3.66 -9.33 -18.64
CA ALA A 78 2.24 -9.22 -19.01
C ALA A 78 1.73 -7.78 -18.97
N PHE A 79 2.50 -6.83 -18.43
CA PHE A 79 2.09 -5.43 -18.40
C PHE A 79 2.13 -4.83 -19.81
N LYS A 80 1.03 -4.26 -20.22
CA LYS A 80 0.91 -3.52 -21.49
C LYS A 80 -0.04 -2.34 -21.29
N VAL A 81 0.18 -1.30 -22.06
CA VAL A 81 -0.78 -0.20 -22.20
C VAL A 81 -1.79 -0.62 -23.27
N ASP A 82 -3.06 -0.70 -22.89
CA ASP A 82 -4.13 -1.13 -23.81
C ASP A 82 -4.54 -0.01 -24.77
N ASN A 83 -4.54 1.24 -24.33
CA ASN A 83 -4.89 2.42 -25.10
C ASN A 83 -4.37 3.70 -24.42
N HIS A 84 -4.55 4.85 -25.06
CA HIS A 84 -4.21 6.19 -24.57
C HIS A 84 -5.42 7.13 -24.44
N ASP A 85 -6.60 6.57 -24.18
CA ASP A 85 -7.85 7.35 -24.14
C ASP A 85 -7.97 8.23 -22.89
N MET A 86 -7.12 8.02 -21.88
CA MET A 86 -7.12 8.75 -20.62
C MET A 86 -5.68 9.08 -20.23
N ASP A 87 -5.01 9.83 -21.05
CA ASP A 87 -3.66 10.31 -20.74
C ASP A 87 -3.75 11.48 -19.76
N ILE A 88 -3.08 11.34 -18.62
CA ILE A 88 -2.88 12.41 -17.66
C ILE A 88 -1.42 12.84 -17.78
N ALA A 89 -1.21 14.10 -18.12
CA ALA A 89 0.13 14.65 -18.26
C ALA A 89 0.86 14.65 -16.90
N ILE A 90 2.15 14.37 -16.92
CA ILE A 90 3.00 14.41 -15.73
C ILE A 90 4.13 15.41 -15.97
N GLU A 91 4.30 16.31 -15.03
CA GLU A 91 5.42 17.26 -15.00
C GLU A 91 6.13 17.17 -13.64
N VAL A 92 7.44 17.17 -13.66
CA VAL A 92 8.28 17.27 -12.47
C VAL A 92 9.05 18.57 -12.54
N GLU A 93 8.67 19.53 -11.71
CA GLU A 93 9.36 20.83 -11.62
C GLU A 93 10.65 20.73 -10.79
N ASN A 94 10.61 19.97 -9.67
CA ASN A 94 11.78 19.76 -8.83
C ASN A 94 12.44 18.40 -9.13
N THR A 95 13.30 18.40 -10.14
CA THR A 95 13.98 17.17 -10.60
C THR A 95 15.11 16.71 -9.67
N GLU A 96 15.57 17.55 -8.76
CA GLU A 96 16.54 17.17 -7.73
C GLU A 96 15.88 16.32 -6.65
N ALA A 97 14.73 16.77 -6.11
CA ALA A 97 13.98 16.05 -5.09
C ALA A 97 13.21 14.84 -5.66
N CYS A 98 12.77 14.93 -6.91
CA CYS A 98 12.07 13.85 -7.61
C CYS A 98 12.67 13.64 -9.01
N PRO A 99 13.71 12.83 -9.16
CA PRO A 99 14.35 12.61 -10.45
C PRO A 99 13.45 11.85 -11.45
N ARG A 100 12.42 11.16 -10.96
CA ARG A 100 11.49 10.41 -11.81
C ARG A 100 10.14 10.24 -11.13
N TYR A 101 9.08 10.50 -11.86
CA TYR A 101 7.71 10.17 -11.48
C TYR A 101 7.01 9.45 -12.65
N ALA A 102 6.24 8.41 -12.35
CA ALA A 102 5.52 7.64 -13.37
C ALA A 102 4.08 7.44 -12.93
N GLY A 103 3.16 7.52 -13.88
CA GLY A 103 1.75 7.29 -13.66
C GLY A 103 1.17 6.28 -14.65
N VAL A 104 0.11 5.63 -14.23
CA VAL A 104 -0.71 4.73 -15.07
C VAL A 104 -2.17 5.06 -14.82
N SER A 105 -2.91 5.32 -15.90
CA SER A 105 -4.36 5.53 -15.84
C SER A 105 -5.08 4.18 -16.01
N ILE A 106 -6.06 3.90 -15.16
CA ILE A 106 -6.81 2.64 -15.17
C ILE A 106 -8.30 2.96 -15.23
N LYS A 107 -9.00 2.47 -16.27
CA LYS A 107 -10.44 2.61 -16.42
C LYS A 107 -11.21 1.38 -15.95
N GLY A 108 -12.49 1.57 -15.66
CA GLY A 108 -13.39 0.46 -15.34
C GLY A 108 -13.17 -0.12 -13.93
N VAL A 109 -12.53 0.62 -13.05
CA VAL A 109 -12.30 0.19 -11.67
C VAL A 109 -13.58 0.38 -10.86
N THR A 110 -13.96 -0.64 -10.10
CA THR A 110 -15.02 -0.56 -9.10
C THR A 110 -14.39 -0.60 -7.72
N VAL A 111 -14.52 0.50 -6.97
CA VAL A 111 -14.08 0.55 -5.58
C VAL A 111 -15.01 -0.30 -4.73
N LYS A 112 -14.45 -1.28 -4.05
CA LYS A 112 -15.18 -2.24 -3.19
C LYS A 112 -14.27 -2.80 -2.13
N GLU A 113 -14.82 -3.60 -1.24
CA GLU A 113 -14.06 -4.36 -0.27
C GLU A 113 -13.01 -5.25 -0.95
N SER A 114 -11.83 -5.30 -0.38
CA SER A 114 -10.74 -6.17 -0.87
C SER A 114 -11.08 -7.65 -0.73
N PRO A 115 -10.55 -8.50 -1.61
CA PRO A 115 -10.68 -9.94 -1.43
C PRO A 115 -10.00 -10.38 -0.13
N GLU A 116 -10.55 -11.40 0.49
CA GLU A 116 -10.16 -11.88 1.82
C GLU A 116 -8.65 -12.13 1.96
N TRP A 117 -8.01 -12.69 0.93
CA TRP A 117 -6.58 -12.95 0.97
C TRP A 117 -5.74 -11.67 1.15
N LEU A 118 -6.16 -10.56 0.51
CA LEU A 118 -5.47 -9.26 0.61
C LEU A 118 -5.69 -8.64 1.98
N GLN A 119 -6.94 -8.67 2.47
CA GLN A 119 -7.26 -8.20 3.81
C GLN A 119 -6.47 -8.94 4.88
N ASN A 120 -6.39 -10.28 4.78
CA ASN A 120 -5.66 -11.09 5.74
C ASN A 120 -4.16 -10.77 5.74
N LYS A 121 -3.54 -10.58 4.57
CA LYS A 121 -2.12 -10.18 4.47
C LYS A 121 -1.87 -8.83 5.16
N LEU A 122 -2.74 -7.86 4.97
CA LEU A 122 -2.61 -6.56 5.61
C LEU A 122 -2.84 -6.61 7.13
N ARG A 123 -3.87 -7.33 7.58
CA ARG A 123 -4.13 -7.51 9.02
C ARG A 123 -2.96 -8.15 9.76
N LEU A 124 -2.29 -9.13 9.14
CA LEU A 124 -1.14 -9.81 9.74
C LEU A 124 0.04 -8.88 10.05
N ILE A 125 0.18 -7.79 9.31
CA ILE A 125 1.21 -6.78 9.52
C ILE A 125 0.68 -5.53 10.25
N GLY A 126 -0.53 -5.61 10.83
CA GLY A 126 -1.13 -4.52 11.59
C GLY A 126 -1.76 -3.40 10.74
N VAL A 127 -1.88 -3.59 9.43
CA VAL A 127 -2.52 -2.61 8.53
C VAL A 127 -4.01 -2.91 8.41
N ARG A 128 -4.86 -1.93 8.71
CA ARG A 128 -6.31 -2.04 8.58
C ARG A 128 -6.74 -1.98 7.11
N PRO A 129 -7.44 -2.99 6.58
CA PRO A 129 -8.03 -2.92 5.25
C PRO A 129 -9.09 -1.82 5.15
N ILE A 130 -9.16 -1.14 4.01
CA ILE A 130 -10.10 -0.05 3.73
C ILE A 130 -10.94 -0.37 2.50
N ASN A 131 -10.31 -0.50 1.34
CA ASN A 131 -10.92 -0.89 0.09
C ASN A 131 -9.84 -1.42 -0.86
N ASN A 132 -10.26 -2.06 -1.95
CA ASN A 132 -9.36 -2.71 -2.89
C ASN A 132 -8.27 -1.79 -3.48
N ILE A 133 -8.54 -0.49 -3.64
CA ILE A 133 -7.57 0.45 -4.20
C ILE A 133 -6.49 0.79 -3.18
N VAL A 134 -6.91 1.24 -1.99
CA VAL A 134 -5.99 1.60 -0.90
C VAL A 134 -5.20 0.37 -0.44
N ASP A 135 -5.85 -0.77 -0.36
CA ASP A 135 -5.22 -2.01 0.11
C ASP A 135 -4.17 -2.54 -0.88
N ILE A 136 -4.37 -2.36 -2.19
CA ILE A 136 -3.35 -2.68 -3.19
C ILE A 136 -2.13 -1.78 -3.02
N THR A 137 -2.30 -0.48 -2.79
CA THR A 137 -1.17 0.43 -2.58
C THR A 137 -0.37 0.06 -1.33
N ASN A 138 -1.07 -0.24 -0.22
CA ASN A 138 -0.45 -0.72 1.01
C ASN A 138 0.26 -2.06 0.81
N TYR A 139 -0.37 -2.99 0.11
CA TYR A 139 0.24 -4.29 -0.19
C TYR A 139 1.54 -4.14 -0.99
N ILE A 140 1.57 -3.31 -2.03
CA ILE A 140 2.78 -3.07 -2.83
C ILE A 140 3.87 -2.40 -2.01
N LEU A 141 3.51 -1.42 -1.18
CA LEU A 141 4.45 -0.78 -0.25
C LEU A 141 5.16 -1.80 0.63
N HIS A 142 4.40 -2.62 1.34
CA HIS A 142 4.98 -3.61 2.26
C HIS A 142 5.63 -4.81 1.56
N ALA A 143 5.13 -5.21 0.39
CA ALA A 143 5.70 -6.32 -0.35
C ALA A 143 7.00 -5.96 -1.06
N TYR A 144 7.13 -4.76 -1.62
CA TYR A 144 8.23 -4.37 -2.50
C TYR A 144 8.96 -3.10 -2.11
N GLY A 145 8.48 -2.36 -1.11
CA GLY A 145 9.07 -1.10 -0.67
C GLY A 145 8.81 0.09 -1.59
N GLN A 146 7.81 -0.01 -2.47
CA GLN A 146 7.47 1.06 -3.40
C GLN A 146 6.16 1.74 -2.99
N PRO A 147 6.20 2.98 -2.48
CA PRO A 147 4.98 3.75 -2.23
C PRO A 147 4.23 4.03 -3.54
N LEU A 148 2.90 3.88 -3.49
CA LEU A 148 2.01 4.20 -4.60
C LEU A 148 0.98 5.22 -4.14
N HIS A 149 0.65 6.16 -5.01
CA HIS A 149 -0.44 7.11 -4.80
C HIS A 149 -1.55 6.84 -5.82
N CYS A 150 -2.78 6.75 -5.34
CA CYS A 150 -3.96 6.57 -6.18
C CYS A 150 -4.85 7.80 -6.10
N PHE A 151 -5.22 8.34 -7.26
CA PHE A 151 -6.10 9.49 -7.38
C PHE A 151 -7.30 9.14 -8.26
N ASP A 152 -8.45 9.69 -7.91
CA ASP A 152 -9.61 9.72 -8.78
C ASP A 152 -9.31 10.68 -9.95
N ALA A 153 -9.22 10.12 -11.16
CA ALA A 153 -8.84 10.89 -12.34
C ALA A 153 -9.78 12.07 -12.62
N ASP A 154 -11.06 11.93 -12.31
CA ASP A 154 -12.06 13.00 -12.50
C ASP A 154 -11.85 14.18 -11.54
N LYS A 155 -11.07 13.98 -10.47
CA LYS A 155 -10.72 15.03 -9.50
C LYS A 155 -9.39 15.70 -9.78
N ILE A 156 -8.63 15.21 -10.76
CA ILE A 156 -7.36 15.84 -11.16
C ILE A 156 -7.66 17.06 -12.03
N LYS A 157 -7.73 18.23 -11.42
CA LYS A 157 -7.99 19.49 -12.11
C LYS A 157 -6.93 19.76 -13.18
N GLY A 158 -7.38 20.15 -14.36
CA GLY A 158 -6.52 20.39 -15.52
C GLY A 158 -5.94 19.14 -16.17
N GLY A 159 -6.33 17.92 -15.76
CA GLY A 159 -5.87 16.66 -16.33
C GLY A 159 -4.34 16.45 -16.25
N LYS A 160 -3.69 17.04 -15.24
CA LYS A 160 -2.24 17.07 -15.13
C LYS A 160 -1.79 16.89 -13.69
N ILE A 161 -0.76 16.08 -13.50
CA ILE A 161 -0.01 15.93 -12.26
C ILE A 161 1.26 16.78 -12.35
N VAL A 162 1.50 17.59 -11.32
CA VAL A 162 2.72 18.41 -11.18
C VAL A 162 3.40 18.08 -9.86
N VAL A 163 4.61 17.55 -9.92
CA VAL A 163 5.41 17.24 -8.73
C VAL A 163 6.35 18.43 -8.47
N LYS A 164 6.09 19.15 -7.37
CA LYS A 164 6.78 20.41 -7.03
C LYS A 164 6.76 20.69 -5.55
N THR A 165 7.57 21.63 -5.12
CA THR A 165 7.42 22.27 -3.80
C THR A 165 6.36 23.39 -3.87
N VAL A 166 5.84 23.78 -2.73
CA VAL A 166 4.86 24.86 -2.59
C VAL A 166 5.42 25.98 -1.69
N ALA A 167 4.73 27.10 -1.63
CA ALA A 167 5.19 28.24 -0.82
C ALA A 167 5.22 27.88 0.67
N GLU A 168 6.21 28.41 1.40
CA GLU A 168 6.31 28.31 2.86
C GLU A 168 5.00 28.72 3.53
N GLY A 169 4.52 27.91 4.48
CA GLY A 169 3.29 28.16 5.23
C GLY A 169 2.00 27.81 4.48
N THR A 170 2.07 27.20 3.28
CA THR A 170 0.88 26.68 2.60
C THR A 170 0.15 25.70 3.52
N THR A 171 -1.14 25.93 3.71
CA THR A 171 -1.99 25.04 4.52
C THR A 171 -2.42 23.83 3.71
N PHE A 172 -2.26 22.64 4.28
CA PHE A 172 -2.67 21.37 3.70
C PHE A 172 -3.30 20.46 4.75
N VAL A 173 -4.45 19.87 4.45
CA VAL A 173 -5.12 18.90 5.32
C VAL A 173 -4.75 17.50 4.85
N THR A 174 -4.09 16.76 5.72
CA THR A 174 -3.68 15.36 5.46
C THR A 174 -4.84 14.38 5.66
N LEU A 175 -4.68 13.12 5.23
CA LEU A 175 -5.73 12.08 5.32
C LEU A 175 -6.15 11.76 6.77
N ASP A 176 -5.36 12.13 7.76
CA ASP A 176 -5.68 12.05 9.20
C ASP A 176 -6.49 13.26 9.70
N GLU A 177 -7.00 14.09 8.75
CA GLU A 177 -7.77 15.30 9.03
C GLU A 177 -7.00 16.37 9.82
N VAL A 178 -5.68 16.28 9.88
CA VAL A 178 -4.83 17.27 10.56
C VAL A 178 -4.40 18.35 9.57
N GLU A 179 -4.68 19.60 9.93
CA GLU A 179 -4.17 20.77 9.20
C GLU A 179 -2.68 20.96 9.49
N ARG A 180 -1.88 20.99 8.44
CA ARG A 180 -0.43 21.20 8.50
C ARG A 180 -0.04 22.42 7.70
N LYS A 181 1.01 23.10 8.16
CA LYS A 181 1.68 24.14 7.41
C LYS A 181 2.91 23.55 6.76
N LEU A 182 2.94 23.60 5.44
CA LEU A 182 4.02 23.05 4.65
C LEU A 182 5.22 23.98 4.63
N SER A 183 6.41 23.41 4.53
CA SER A 183 7.65 24.11 4.24
C SER A 183 7.81 24.26 2.71
N ASP A 184 8.60 25.25 2.29
CA ASP A 184 9.02 25.42 0.90
C ASP A 184 9.91 24.28 0.38
N LYS A 185 10.31 23.36 1.27
CA LYS A 185 11.09 22.15 0.96
C LYS A 185 10.23 20.90 0.85
N ASP A 186 8.98 20.95 1.28
CA ASP A 186 8.08 19.80 1.20
C ASP A 186 7.69 19.55 -0.25
N LEU A 187 8.02 18.36 -0.74
CA LEU A 187 7.67 17.95 -2.09
C LEU A 187 6.21 17.50 -2.11
N MET A 188 5.46 18.03 -3.05
CA MET A 188 4.04 17.78 -3.19
C MET A 188 3.70 17.21 -4.55
N ILE A 189 2.70 16.34 -4.58
CA ILE A 189 2.00 15.93 -5.79
C ILE A 189 0.79 16.84 -5.92
N CYS A 190 0.78 17.65 -6.97
CA CYS A 190 -0.25 18.68 -7.22
C CYS A 190 -1.03 18.35 -8.50
N ASN A 191 -2.23 18.91 -8.61
CA ASN A 191 -2.86 19.15 -9.91
C ASN A 191 -2.47 20.56 -10.40
N THR A 192 -3.15 21.11 -11.38
CA THR A 192 -2.83 22.47 -11.91
C THR A 192 -3.19 23.61 -10.95
N GLU A 193 -3.99 23.34 -9.93
CA GLU A 193 -4.55 24.37 -9.05
C GLU A 193 -4.08 24.24 -7.59
N GLU A 194 -3.96 23.01 -7.09
CA GLU A 194 -3.75 22.76 -5.67
C GLU A 194 -2.89 21.51 -5.40
N PRO A 195 -2.23 21.44 -4.22
CA PRO A 195 -1.58 20.23 -3.76
C PRO A 195 -2.62 19.15 -3.43
N MET A 196 -2.34 17.91 -3.81
CA MET A 196 -3.22 16.77 -3.59
C MET A 196 -2.67 15.77 -2.56
N CYS A 197 -1.34 15.68 -2.48
CA CYS A 197 -0.66 14.73 -1.60
C CYS A 197 0.76 15.19 -1.30
N ILE A 198 1.28 14.85 -0.12
CA ILE A 198 2.71 14.93 0.19
C ILE A 198 3.41 13.78 -0.54
N ALA A 199 4.50 14.07 -1.24
CA ALA A 199 5.24 13.09 -2.05
C ALA A 199 6.17 12.20 -1.22
#